data_bbb96d87352385341af2d5b24bf16ed0
#
_entry.id   bbb96d87352385341af2d5b24bf16ed0
#
_cell.length_a   1.000
_cell.length_b   1.000
_cell.length_c   1.000
_cell.angle_alpha   90.00
_cell.angle_beta   90.00
_cell.angle_gamma   90.00
#
_symmetry.space_group_name_H-M   'P 1'
#
loop_
_entity.id
_entity.type
_entity.pdbx_description
1 polymer ?
#
loop_
_entity_poly.entity_id
_entity_poly.type
_entity_poly.pdbx_seq_one_letter_code
_entity_poly.pdbx_strand_id
1 'polypeptide(L)' 'MKQYRVTFDLNESQNKESLNLLKAFLKCIGEVAITYCSPLIHVDTDDKCKMRAIKEFMNVWNRLK' A
#
# COMPACT_ATOMS: atom_id res chain seq x y z
N MET A 1 8.83 6.01 19.17
CA MET A 1 9.14 5.35 17.89
C MET A 1 8.39 6.04 16.76
N LYS A 2 9.07 6.25 15.64
CA LYS A 2 8.43 6.81 14.46
C LYS A 2 7.63 5.76 13.72
N GLN A 3 6.40 6.12 13.38
CA GLN A 3 5.62 5.32 12.46
C GLN A 3 5.58 5.99 11.11
N TYR A 4 5.72 5.21 10.07
CA TYR A 4 5.66 5.67 8.69
C TYR A 4 4.33 5.24 8.10
N ARG A 5 3.70 6.14 7.37
CA ARG A 5 2.43 5.84 6.72
C ARG A 5 2.56 6.04 5.21
N VAL A 6 2.09 5.05 4.47
CA VAL A 6 1.96 5.14 3.03
C VAL A 6 0.48 4.95 2.69
N THR A 7 -0.07 5.87 1.92
CA THR A 7 -1.49 5.85 1.57
C THR A 7 -1.67 5.47 0.11
N PHE A 8 -2.52 4.48 -0.14
CA PHE A 8 -2.93 4.08 -1.47
C PHE A 8 -4.34 4.60 -1.74
N ASP A 9 -4.54 5.21 -2.89
CA ASP A 9 -5.82 5.75 -3.29
C ASP A 9 -6.52 4.77 -4.24
N LEU A 10 -7.61 4.17 -3.77
CA LEU A 10 -8.41 3.23 -4.53
C LEU A 10 -9.51 3.99 -5.27
N ASN A 11 -9.14 4.77 -6.25
CA ASN A 11 -10.15 5.50 -7.01
C ASN A 11 -10.84 4.59 -8.02
N GLU A 12 -11.90 5.12 -8.65
CA GLU A 12 -12.78 4.36 -9.52
C GLU A 12 -12.11 3.79 -10.78
N SER A 13 -10.98 4.33 -11.16
CA SER A 13 -10.31 3.90 -12.39
C SER A 13 -9.54 2.60 -12.24
N GLN A 14 -9.48 2.03 -11.05
CA GLN A 14 -8.68 0.84 -10.80
C GLN A 14 -9.43 -0.43 -11.18
N ASN A 15 -8.71 -1.32 -11.85
CA ASN A 15 -9.25 -2.61 -12.18
C ASN A 15 -8.98 -3.62 -11.05
N LYS A 16 -9.60 -4.78 -11.15
CA LYS A 16 -9.45 -5.83 -10.14
C LYS A 16 -8.02 -6.36 -10.05
N GLU A 17 -7.30 -6.37 -11.15
CA GLU A 17 -5.92 -6.84 -11.17
C GLU A 17 -5.01 -5.97 -10.33
N SER A 18 -5.16 -4.64 -10.45
CA SER A 18 -4.39 -3.71 -9.63
C SER A 18 -4.68 -3.91 -8.15
N LEU A 19 -5.95 -4.10 -7.82
CA LEU A 19 -6.34 -4.30 -6.43
C LEU A 19 -5.81 -5.61 -5.88
N ASN A 20 -5.86 -6.68 -6.67
CA ASN A 20 -5.32 -7.97 -6.27
C ASN A 20 -3.82 -7.91 -6.08
N LEU A 21 -3.13 -7.19 -6.95
CA LEU A 21 -1.68 -7.00 -6.83
C LEU A 21 -1.33 -6.27 -5.53
N LEU A 22 -2.06 -5.23 -5.19
CA LEU A 22 -1.86 -4.50 -3.94
C LEU A 22 -2.06 -5.41 -2.74
N LYS A 23 -3.13 -6.19 -2.73
CA LYS A 23 -3.41 -7.13 -1.65
C LYS A 23 -2.32 -8.18 -1.50
N ALA A 24 -1.85 -8.72 -2.62
CA ALA A 24 -0.78 -9.72 -2.61
C ALA A 24 0.50 -9.12 -2.06
N PHE A 25 0.84 -7.92 -2.47
CA PHE A 25 2.03 -7.23 -1.97
C PHE A 25 1.96 -7.01 -0.46
N LEU A 26 0.84 -6.50 0.03
CA LEU A 26 0.67 -6.24 1.46
C LEU A 26 0.75 -7.52 2.29
N LYS A 27 0.25 -8.61 1.73
CA LYS A 27 0.35 -9.93 2.37
C LYS A 27 1.78 -10.42 2.42
N CYS A 28 2.56 -10.16 1.37
CA CYS A 28 3.96 -10.57 1.30
C CYS A 28 4.86 -9.80 2.24
N ILE A 29 4.59 -8.51 2.39
CA ILE A 29 5.43 -7.67 3.24
C ILE A 29 5.23 -7.98 4.73
N GLY A 30 4.08 -8.54 5.10
CA GLY A 30 3.80 -8.98 6.48
C GLY A 30 3.77 -7.82 7.46
N GLU A 31 3.68 -8.11 8.70
CA GLU A 31 3.79 -7.24 9.89
C GLU A 31 3.64 -5.72 9.69
N VAL A 32 2.56 -5.30 9.03
CA VAL A 32 2.23 -3.89 8.88
C VAL A 32 0.79 -3.68 9.32
N ALA A 33 0.50 -2.51 9.85
CA ALA A 33 -0.87 -2.15 10.21
C ALA A 33 -1.57 -1.59 8.98
N ILE A 34 -2.72 -2.14 8.64
CA ILE A 34 -3.49 -1.72 7.48
C ILE A 34 -4.82 -1.16 7.96
N THR A 35 -5.11 0.07 7.57
CA THR A 35 -6.37 0.72 7.89
C THR A 35 -7.12 1.00 6.60
N TYR A 36 -8.35 0.49 6.52
CA TYR A 36 -9.22 0.71 5.36
C TYR A 36 -10.12 1.90 5.63
N CYS A 37 -9.91 2.95 4.86
CA CYS A 37 -10.73 4.14 4.93
C CYS A 37 -11.11 4.51 3.49
N SER A 38 -12.11 3.79 2.95
CA SER A 38 -12.48 3.93 1.54
C SER A 38 -12.67 5.39 1.13
N PRO A 39 -12.11 5.81 0.01
CA PRO A 39 -11.37 5.03 -0.98
C PRO A 39 -9.86 4.88 -0.70
N LEU A 40 -9.44 5.14 0.51
CA LEU A 40 -8.01 5.12 0.85
C LEU A 40 -7.66 3.88 1.66
N ILE A 41 -6.43 3.40 1.47
CA ILE A 41 -5.84 2.38 2.32
C ILE A 41 -4.56 2.96 2.91
N HIS A 42 -4.48 2.98 4.23
CA HIS A 42 -3.29 3.43 4.94
C HIS A 42 -2.49 2.24 5.41
N VAL A 43 -1.21 2.21 5.07
CA VAL A 43 -0.31 1.16 5.51
C VAL A 43 0.71 1.80 6.44
N ASP A 44 0.73 1.36 7.67
CA ASP A 44 1.61 1.90 8.70
C ASP A 44 2.65 0.88 9.10
N THR A 45 3.89 1.31 9.23
CA THR A 45 4.99 0.47 9.69
C THR A 45 5.99 1.32 10.45
N ASP A 46 6.68 0.71 11.40
CA ASP A 46 7.80 1.35 12.10
C ASP A 46 9.15 0.98 11.47
N ASP A 47 9.14 0.11 10.49
CA ASP A 47 10.33 -0.36 9.80
C ASP A 47 10.62 0.50 8.57
N LYS A 48 11.73 1.20 8.59
CA LYS A 48 12.13 2.07 7.50
C LYS A 48 12.33 1.34 6.18
N CYS A 49 12.85 0.12 6.24
CA CYS A 49 13.06 -0.69 5.03
C CYS A 49 11.73 -1.10 4.40
N LYS A 50 10.78 -1.49 5.24
CA LYS A 50 9.43 -1.80 4.76
C LYS A 50 8.75 -0.57 4.17
N MET A 51 8.89 0.57 4.83
CA MET A 51 8.33 1.81 4.33
C MET A 51 8.86 2.15 2.95
N ARG A 52 10.16 2.00 2.73
CA ARG A 52 10.77 2.23 1.42
C ARG A 52 10.19 1.31 0.36
N ALA A 53 10.11 0.02 0.69
CA ALA A 53 9.56 -0.97 -0.25
C ALA A 53 8.11 -0.64 -0.61
N ILE A 54 7.32 -0.24 0.38
CA ILE A 54 5.93 0.14 0.16
C ILE A 54 5.83 1.37 -0.73
N LYS A 55 6.67 2.36 -0.51
CA LYS A 55 6.68 3.57 -1.35
C LYS A 55 7.05 3.27 -2.79
N GLU A 56 8.06 2.44 -3.00
CA GLU A 56 8.46 2.04 -4.34
C GLU A 56 7.35 1.27 -5.04
N PHE A 57 6.71 0.36 -4.32
CA PHE A 57 5.57 -0.37 -4.85
C PHE A 57 4.44 0.60 -5.22
N MET A 58 4.15 1.56 -4.36
CA MET A 58 3.09 2.53 -4.63
C MET A 58 3.32 3.28 -5.93
N ASN A 59 4.58 3.67 -6.20
CA ASN A 59 4.91 4.37 -7.44
C ASN A 59 4.63 3.52 -8.66
N VAL A 60 5.03 2.24 -8.63
CA VAL A 60 4.77 1.31 -9.73
C VAL A 60 3.26 1.06 -9.87
N TRP A 61 2.60 0.84 -8.76
CA TRP A 61 1.17 0.58 -8.73
C TRP A 61 0.35 1.74 -9.29
N ASN A 62 0.75 2.97 -8.98
CA ASN A 62 0.09 4.16 -9.53
C ASN A 62 0.22 4.25 -11.04
N ARG A 63 1.28 3.71 -11.61
CA ARG A 63 1.45 3.66 -13.06
C ARG A 63 0.55 2.62 -13.73
N LEU A 64 0.12 1.61 -12.97
CA LEU A 64 -0.73 0.54 -13.48
C LEU A 64 -2.21 0.90 -13.47
N LYS A 65 -2.56 1.99 -12.84
CA LYS A 65 -3.94 2.45 -12.78
C LYS A 65 -4.51 2.78 -14.15
#